data_7b734a94a0673b186a7ac57505a1784f
#
_entry.id   7b734a94a0673b186a7ac57505a1784f
#
_cell.length_a   1.000
_cell.length_b   1.000
_cell.length_c   1.000
_cell.angle_alpha   90.00
_cell.angle_beta   90.00
_cell.angle_gamma   90.00
#
_symmetry.space_group_name_H-M   'P 1'
#
loop_
_entity.id
_entity.type
_entity.pdbx_description
1 polymer ?
#
loop_
_entity_poly.entity_id
_entity_poly.type
_entity_poly.pdbx_seq_one_letter_code
_entity_poly.pdbx_strand_id
1 'polypeptide(L)'
;MTTVLRLDDVSLHRGTTQILAHMSWSVKEGEHWVLLGPNGAGKTTVSRIVAARLFPSSGAVDVLGERMGRVDISELHPRIGLCSSALAGRVLSGELVLNVVLSASYGRIGVWREEYDDSDVERARALLGALGAGELAERAWATLSSGERKRVEIARALMPDPELLILDEPASGLDVAG
;
A
#
# COMPACT_ATOMS: atom_id res chain seq x y z
N MET A 1 7.63 -23.44 -4.85
CA MET A 1 6.99 -22.11 -4.84
C MET A 1 6.73 -21.74 -3.40
N THR A 2 7.30 -20.63 -2.97
CA THR A 2 7.20 -20.13 -1.58
C THR A 2 5.82 -19.50 -1.36
N THR A 3 5.22 -19.69 -0.19
CA THR A 3 3.98 -18.99 0.18
C THR A 3 4.36 -17.58 0.67
N VAL A 4 3.88 -16.55 -0.01
CA VAL A 4 4.15 -15.14 0.34
C VAL A 4 3.07 -14.54 1.22
N LEU A 5 1.86 -15.12 1.19
CA LEU A 5 0.75 -14.71 2.05
C LEU A 5 -0.03 -15.94 2.51
N ARG A 6 -0.38 -16.00 3.79
CA ARG A 6 -1.30 -16.98 4.34
C ARG A 6 -2.18 -16.36 5.41
N LEU A 7 -3.47 -16.45 5.22
CA LEU A 7 -4.50 -16.20 6.23
C LEU A 7 -5.05 -17.55 6.65
N ASP A 8 -5.17 -17.76 7.96
CA ASP A 8 -5.66 -19.00 8.54
C ASP A 8 -6.74 -18.66 9.57
N ASP A 9 -7.99 -18.95 9.21
CA ASP A 9 -9.20 -18.71 10.00
C ASP A 9 -9.34 -17.26 10.54
N VAL A 10 -9.01 -16.29 9.68
CA VAL A 10 -8.95 -14.86 10.04
C VAL A 10 -10.36 -14.28 10.19
N SER A 11 -10.63 -13.70 11.35
CA SER A 11 -11.85 -12.92 11.59
C SER A 11 -11.51 -11.53 12.12
N LEU A 12 -12.34 -10.54 11.78
CA LEU A 12 -12.22 -9.18 12.27
C LEU A 12 -13.56 -8.64 12.74
N HIS A 13 -13.59 -8.13 13.95
CA HIS A 13 -14.72 -7.42 14.55
C HIS A 13 -14.35 -5.95 14.80
N ARG A 14 -15.32 -5.06 14.62
CA ARG A 14 -15.24 -3.66 15.05
C ARG A 14 -16.46 -3.35 15.91
N GLY A 15 -16.23 -3.31 17.22
CA GLY A 15 -17.33 -3.33 18.19
C GLY A 15 -18.13 -4.63 18.05
N THR A 16 -19.44 -4.52 17.83
CA THR A 16 -20.35 -5.65 17.64
C THR A 16 -20.44 -6.11 16.17
N THR A 17 -19.86 -5.37 15.22
CA THR A 17 -19.97 -5.68 13.78
C THR A 17 -18.84 -6.60 13.37
N GLN A 18 -19.18 -7.75 12.81
CA GLN A 18 -18.23 -8.65 12.16
C GLN A 18 -17.97 -8.16 10.73
N ILE A 19 -16.70 -7.84 10.42
CA ILE A 19 -16.28 -7.35 9.09
C ILE A 19 -15.72 -8.49 8.24
N LEU A 20 -14.96 -9.39 8.85
CA LEU A 20 -14.45 -10.61 8.24
C LEU A 20 -14.79 -11.81 9.10
N ALA A 21 -15.18 -12.91 8.48
CA ALA A 21 -15.58 -14.14 9.14
C ALA A 21 -14.78 -15.33 8.58
N HIS A 22 -13.96 -15.95 9.42
CA HIS A 22 -13.30 -17.23 9.12
C HIS A 22 -12.62 -17.31 7.75
N MET A 23 -11.93 -16.21 7.35
CA MET A 23 -11.28 -16.13 6.05
C MET A 23 -9.98 -16.94 6.06
N SER A 24 -9.88 -17.92 5.15
CA SER A 24 -8.63 -18.63 4.89
C SER A 24 -8.25 -18.46 3.43
N TRP A 25 -6.99 -18.05 3.20
CA TRP A 25 -6.49 -17.74 1.86
C TRP A 25 -4.99 -17.85 1.83
N SER A 26 -4.41 -18.27 0.70
CA SER A 26 -2.96 -18.29 0.51
C SER A 26 -2.59 -17.84 -0.89
N VAL A 27 -1.46 -17.14 -0.98
CA VAL A 27 -0.85 -16.67 -2.24
C VAL A 27 0.59 -17.16 -2.28
N LYS A 28 1.00 -17.67 -3.43
CA LYS A 28 2.37 -18.13 -3.70
C LYS A 28 3.13 -17.07 -4.48
N GLU A 29 4.44 -17.14 -4.40
CA GLU A 29 5.33 -16.31 -5.19
C GLU A 29 5.01 -16.41 -6.70
N GLY A 30 4.97 -15.25 -7.37
CA GLY A 30 4.64 -15.14 -8.79
C GLY A 30 3.13 -15.23 -9.12
N GLU A 31 2.26 -15.45 -8.13
CA GLU A 31 0.81 -15.41 -8.36
C GLU A 31 0.28 -13.98 -8.36
N HIS A 32 -0.70 -13.71 -9.24
CA HIS A 32 -1.45 -12.47 -9.30
C HIS A 32 -2.90 -12.72 -8.94
N TRP A 33 -3.41 -12.00 -7.96
CA TRP A 33 -4.76 -12.18 -7.46
C TRP A 33 -5.59 -10.91 -7.57
N VAL A 34 -6.87 -11.07 -7.89
CA VAL A 34 -7.86 -9.99 -7.88
C VAL A 34 -8.95 -10.34 -6.88
N LEU A 35 -9.14 -9.46 -5.89
CA LEU A 35 -10.20 -9.59 -4.90
C LEU A 35 -11.42 -8.78 -5.35
N LEU A 36 -12.48 -9.45 -5.74
CA LEU A 36 -13.73 -8.85 -6.21
C LEU A 36 -14.84 -9.00 -5.16
N GLY A 37 -15.74 -8.04 -5.11
CA GLY A 37 -16.90 -8.06 -4.23
C GLY A 37 -17.57 -6.69 -4.13
N PRO A 38 -18.80 -6.62 -3.57
CA PRO A 38 -19.54 -5.38 -3.42
C PRO A 38 -18.84 -4.41 -2.46
N ASN A 39 -19.29 -3.15 -2.47
CA ASN A 39 -18.83 -2.17 -1.48
C ASN A 39 -19.25 -2.62 -0.07
N GLY A 40 -18.35 -2.46 0.90
CA GLY A 40 -18.57 -2.96 2.27
C GLY A 40 -18.25 -4.44 2.50
N ALA A 41 -17.88 -5.22 1.47
CA ALA A 41 -17.51 -6.65 1.64
C ALA A 41 -16.17 -6.89 2.37
N GLY A 42 -15.51 -5.84 2.85
CA GLY A 42 -14.25 -5.98 3.60
C GLY A 42 -12.98 -5.99 2.76
N LYS A 43 -13.03 -5.72 1.45
CA LYS A 43 -11.85 -5.72 0.55
C LYS A 43 -10.69 -4.87 1.08
N THR A 44 -10.94 -3.60 1.37
CA THR A 44 -9.95 -2.68 1.97
C THR A 44 -9.46 -3.18 3.34
N THR A 45 -10.33 -3.86 4.09
CA THR A 45 -9.95 -4.47 5.37
C THR A 45 -8.96 -5.60 5.17
N VAL A 46 -9.21 -6.49 4.20
CA VAL A 46 -8.27 -7.55 3.82
C VAL A 46 -6.95 -6.95 3.36
N SER A 47 -6.98 -5.95 2.44
CA SER A 47 -5.77 -5.25 1.96
C SER A 47 -4.95 -4.68 3.11
N ARG A 48 -5.58 -4.10 4.14
CA ARG A 48 -4.89 -3.56 5.33
C ARG A 48 -4.32 -4.65 6.23
N ILE A 49 -5.00 -5.80 6.37
CA ILE A 49 -4.47 -6.93 7.15
C ILE A 49 -3.26 -7.52 6.44
N VAL A 50 -3.36 -7.77 5.13
CA VAL A 50 -2.28 -8.33 4.31
C VAL A 50 -1.08 -7.38 4.26
N ALA A 51 -1.32 -6.06 4.27
CA ALA A 51 -0.27 -5.04 4.36
C ALA A 51 0.31 -4.86 5.78
N ALA A 52 -0.03 -5.72 6.73
CA ALA A 52 0.37 -5.61 8.14
C ALA A 52 0.03 -4.25 8.79
N ARG A 53 -1.04 -3.57 8.31
CA ARG A 53 -1.52 -2.27 8.80
C ARG A 53 -2.72 -2.41 9.74
N LEU A 54 -3.25 -3.61 9.89
CA LEU A 54 -4.39 -3.93 10.74
C LEU A 54 -4.26 -5.36 11.25
N PHE A 55 -4.34 -5.55 12.55
CA PHE A 55 -4.35 -6.88 13.15
C PHE A 55 -5.76 -7.47 13.09
N PRO A 56 -5.91 -8.78 12.81
CA PRO A 56 -7.19 -9.47 12.93
C PRO A 56 -7.61 -9.59 14.39
N SER A 57 -8.91 -9.83 14.64
CA SER A 57 -9.42 -10.14 15.96
C SER A 57 -9.12 -11.58 16.38
N SER A 58 -9.08 -12.49 15.41
CA SER A 58 -8.70 -13.91 15.61
C SER A 58 -8.13 -14.49 14.32
N GLY A 59 -7.56 -15.70 14.42
CA GLY A 59 -6.86 -16.35 13.34
C GLY A 59 -5.40 -15.97 13.26
N ALA A 60 -4.72 -16.39 12.20
CA ALA A 60 -3.31 -16.17 12.01
C ALA A 60 -3.01 -15.62 10.62
N VAL A 61 -2.03 -14.71 10.53
CA VAL A 61 -1.60 -14.10 9.27
C VAL A 61 -0.08 -14.22 9.16
N ASP A 62 0.37 -14.84 8.08
CA ASP A 62 1.77 -14.89 7.69
C ASP A 62 1.96 -14.09 6.41
N VAL A 63 2.91 -13.17 6.39
CA VAL A 63 3.25 -12.35 5.24
C VAL A 63 4.75 -12.40 5.01
N LEU A 64 5.19 -12.75 3.81
CA LEU A 64 6.61 -12.88 3.42
C LEU A 64 7.42 -13.78 4.37
N GLY A 65 6.79 -14.86 4.85
CA GLY A 65 7.37 -15.81 5.79
C GLY A 65 7.30 -15.41 7.26
N GLU A 66 6.83 -14.19 7.57
CA GLU A 66 6.78 -13.64 8.91
C GLU A 66 5.36 -13.73 9.50
N ARG A 67 5.25 -14.19 10.75
CA ARG A 67 3.98 -14.25 11.49
C ARG A 67 3.68 -12.89 12.13
N MET A 68 2.56 -12.28 11.74
CA MET A 68 2.07 -11.05 12.39
C MET A 68 1.90 -11.26 13.91
N GLY A 69 2.42 -10.29 14.69
CA GLY A 69 2.45 -10.36 16.16
C GLY A 69 3.67 -11.07 16.74
N ARG A 70 4.57 -11.61 15.89
CA ARG A 70 5.85 -12.19 16.31
C ARG A 70 7.06 -11.51 15.67
N VAL A 71 6.84 -10.67 14.67
CA VAL A 71 7.84 -9.88 13.94
C VAL A 71 7.66 -8.41 14.28
N ASP A 72 8.73 -7.63 14.23
CA ASP A 72 8.64 -6.18 14.24
C ASP A 72 8.02 -5.70 12.91
N ILE A 73 6.86 -5.08 13.00
CA ILE A 73 6.12 -4.57 11.86
C ILE A 73 6.93 -3.51 11.09
N SER A 74 7.85 -2.80 11.73
CA SER A 74 8.72 -1.82 11.08
C SER A 74 9.69 -2.46 10.07
N GLU A 75 10.09 -3.71 10.29
CA GLU A 75 10.92 -4.48 9.36
C GLU A 75 10.11 -5.03 8.17
N LEU A 76 8.82 -5.29 8.40
CA LEU A 76 7.94 -5.86 7.38
C LEU A 76 7.40 -4.79 6.41
N HIS A 77 7.10 -3.59 6.90
CA HIS A 77 6.48 -2.53 6.10
C HIS A 77 7.27 -2.13 4.85
N PRO A 78 8.62 -2.00 4.85
CA PRO A 78 9.38 -1.67 3.65
C PRO A 78 9.32 -2.75 2.56
N ARG A 79 9.03 -3.99 2.95
CA ARG A 79 8.91 -5.12 2.03
C ARG A 79 7.52 -5.22 1.37
N ILE A 80 6.56 -4.39 1.81
CA ILE A 80 5.18 -4.41 1.34
C ILE A 80 4.79 -3.06 0.76
N GLY A 81 4.55 -3.00 -0.55
CA GLY A 81 3.97 -1.85 -1.23
C GLY A 81 2.45 -1.82 -1.06
N LEU A 82 1.92 -0.72 -0.55
CA LEU A 82 0.48 -0.53 -0.42
C LEU A 82 0.04 0.77 -1.09
N CYS A 83 -0.76 0.64 -2.15
CA CYS A 83 -1.52 1.74 -2.74
C CYS A 83 -2.94 1.70 -2.17
N SER A 84 -3.31 2.73 -1.40
CA SER A 84 -4.65 2.82 -0.79
C SER A 84 -5.00 4.28 -0.52
N SER A 85 -6.21 4.70 -0.87
CA SER A 85 -6.73 6.04 -0.63
C SER A 85 -6.73 6.45 0.86
N ALA A 86 -6.81 5.47 1.77
CA ALA A 86 -6.70 5.71 3.20
C ALA A 86 -5.30 6.20 3.63
N LEU A 87 -4.24 5.84 2.90
CA LEU A 87 -2.88 6.37 3.09
C LEU A 87 -2.77 7.78 2.52
N ALA A 88 -3.33 7.99 1.33
CA ALA A 88 -3.33 9.29 0.65
C ALA A 88 -3.97 10.40 1.50
N GLY A 89 -5.06 10.09 2.21
CA GLY A 89 -5.71 11.02 3.12
C GLY A 89 -4.87 11.48 4.32
N ARG A 90 -3.70 10.87 4.54
CA ARG A 90 -2.75 11.22 5.62
C ARG A 90 -1.59 12.11 5.14
N VAL A 91 -1.47 12.32 3.84
CA VAL A 91 -0.45 13.21 3.25
C VAL A 91 -0.82 14.66 3.56
N LEU A 92 0.17 15.44 4.03
CA LEU A 92 -0.03 16.87 4.28
C LEU A 92 -0.31 17.61 2.96
N SER A 93 -1.23 18.58 3.01
CA SER A 93 -1.68 19.30 1.81
C SER A 93 -0.56 20.01 1.03
N GLY A 94 0.42 20.55 1.75
CA GLY A 94 1.57 21.26 1.16
C GLY A 94 2.76 20.36 0.81
N GLU A 95 2.69 19.05 1.05
CA GLU A 95 3.81 18.15 0.77
C GLU A 95 4.07 18.06 -0.73
N LEU A 96 5.34 18.09 -1.14
CA LEU A 96 5.71 17.92 -2.54
C LEU A 96 5.52 16.46 -2.96
N VAL A 97 5.08 16.25 -4.20
CA VAL A 97 4.86 14.92 -4.77
C VAL A 97 6.12 14.05 -4.67
N LEU A 98 7.29 14.61 -4.97
CA LEU A 98 8.56 13.89 -4.84
C LEU A 98 8.77 13.37 -3.41
N ASN A 99 8.52 14.20 -2.41
CA ASN A 99 8.64 13.84 -1.00
C ASN A 99 7.63 12.77 -0.57
N VAL A 100 6.40 12.82 -1.13
CA VAL A 100 5.39 11.79 -0.90
C VAL A 100 5.90 10.42 -1.35
N VAL A 101 6.58 10.35 -2.49
CA VAL A 101 7.15 9.10 -3.00
C VAL A 101 8.36 8.68 -2.17
N LEU A 102 9.33 9.57 -1.94
CA LEU A 102 10.55 9.33 -1.17
C LEU A 102 10.26 8.77 0.23
N SER A 103 9.27 9.33 0.92
CA SER A 103 8.91 8.92 2.28
C SER A 103 8.52 7.45 2.42
N ALA A 104 8.20 6.79 1.30
CA ALA A 104 7.86 5.36 1.30
C ALA A 104 9.06 4.46 1.55
N SER A 105 10.30 4.86 1.22
CA SER A 105 11.53 4.09 1.47
C SER A 105 11.66 3.69 2.94
N TYR A 106 11.17 4.56 3.85
CA TYR A 106 11.18 4.30 5.29
C TYR A 106 9.81 3.86 5.84
N GLY A 107 8.86 3.48 4.97
CA GLY A 107 7.51 3.07 5.37
C GLY A 107 6.66 4.18 6.01
N ARG A 108 7.06 5.46 5.86
CA ARG A 108 6.44 6.65 6.48
C ARG A 108 5.60 7.44 5.49
N ILE A 109 4.89 8.43 5.99
CA ILE A 109 4.12 9.40 5.19
C ILE A 109 4.67 10.79 5.50
N GLY A 110 5.22 11.45 4.47
CA GLY A 110 5.91 12.74 4.58
C GLY A 110 7.37 12.61 5.01
N VAL A 111 8.19 13.57 4.54
CA VAL A 111 9.61 13.68 4.90
C VAL A 111 9.72 14.36 6.27
N TRP A 112 10.50 13.77 7.17
CA TRP A 112 10.74 14.35 8.50
C TRP A 112 12.18 14.83 8.66
N ARG A 113 13.10 13.89 8.91
CA ARG A 113 14.52 14.15 9.15
C ARG A 113 15.42 13.13 8.46
N GLU A 114 14.82 12.30 7.63
CA GLU A 114 15.55 11.32 6.84
C GLU A 114 16.37 12.04 5.77
N GLU A 115 17.60 11.62 5.62
CA GLU A 115 18.45 12.01 4.49
C GLU A 115 18.21 10.98 3.37
N TYR A 116 17.82 11.48 2.20
CA TYR A 116 17.69 10.68 0.99
C TYR A 116 18.93 10.91 0.15
N ASP A 117 19.53 9.86 -0.33
CA ASP A 117 20.64 9.96 -1.25
C ASP A 117 20.18 10.26 -2.71
N ASP A 118 21.13 10.54 -3.59
CA ASP A 118 20.82 10.85 -4.98
C ASP A 118 20.14 9.68 -5.67
N SER A 119 20.44 8.43 -5.29
CA SER A 119 19.84 7.23 -5.89
C SER A 119 18.36 7.08 -5.51
N ASP A 120 17.98 7.45 -4.29
CA ASP A 120 16.57 7.50 -3.87
C ASP A 120 15.78 8.51 -4.70
N VAL A 121 16.37 9.71 -4.89
CA VAL A 121 15.75 10.79 -5.67
C VAL A 121 15.60 10.38 -7.14
N GLU A 122 16.63 9.79 -7.74
CA GLU A 122 16.58 9.29 -9.12
C GLU A 122 15.52 8.21 -9.28
N ARG A 123 15.45 7.24 -8.35
CA ARG A 123 14.43 6.20 -8.35
C ARG A 123 13.02 6.78 -8.25
N ALA A 124 12.78 7.71 -7.33
CA ALA A 124 11.48 8.34 -7.18
C ALA A 124 11.04 9.08 -8.45
N ARG A 125 11.96 9.82 -9.09
CA ARG A 125 11.70 10.50 -10.37
C ARG A 125 11.45 9.51 -11.51
N ALA A 126 12.20 8.41 -11.59
CA ALA A 126 12.01 7.36 -12.58
C ALA A 126 10.61 6.71 -12.44
N LEU A 127 10.19 6.38 -11.22
CA LEU A 127 8.86 5.82 -10.96
C LEU A 127 7.73 6.79 -11.33
N LEU A 128 7.87 8.07 -10.98
CA LEU A 128 6.91 9.10 -11.39
C LEU A 128 6.86 9.22 -12.92
N GLY A 129 8.01 9.22 -13.59
CA GLY A 129 8.10 9.27 -15.05
C GLY A 129 7.44 8.08 -15.73
N ALA A 130 7.70 6.85 -15.24
CA ALA A 130 7.12 5.62 -15.75
C ALA A 130 5.57 5.59 -15.65
N LEU A 131 5.01 6.29 -14.67
CA LEU A 131 3.56 6.40 -14.44
C LEU A 131 2.94 7.67 -15.07
N GLY A 132 3.70 8.42 -15.90
CA GLY A 132 3.23 9.66 -16.53
C GLY A 132 2.90 10.78 -15.53
N ALA A 133 3.63 10.83 -14.43
CA ALA A 133 3.51 11.81 -13.34
C ALA A 133 4.82 12.58 -13.07
N GLY A 134 5.82 12.49 -13.97
CA GLY A 134 7.15 13.07 -13.75
C GLY A 134 7.14 14.57 -13.58
N GLU A 135 6.31 15.30 -14.34
CA GLU A 135 6.15 16.75 -14.25
C GLU A 135 5.43 17.21 -12.96
N LEU A 136 4.86 16.28 -12.21
CA LEU A 136 4.18 16.58 -10.95
C LEU A 136 5.14 16.63 -9.76
N ALA A 137 6.40 16.21 -9.90
CA ALA A 137 7.36 16.01 -8.81
C ALA A 137 7.46 17.21 -7.85
N GLU A 138 7.47 18.42 -8.39
CA GLU A 138 7.61 19.68 -7.64
C GLU A 138 6.26 20.32 -7.28
N ARG A 139 5.14 19.67 -7.58
CA ARG A 139 3.81 20.17 -7.22
C ARG A 139 3.43 19.77 -5.81
N ALA A 140 2.62 20.61 -5.15
CA ALA A 140 2.05 20.28 -3.86
C ALA A 140 0.93 19.23 -4.00
N TRP A 141 0.89 18.26 -3.10
CA TRP A 141 -0.08 17.16 -3.08
C TRP A 141 -1.55 17.63 -3.23
N ALA A 142 -1.91 18.72 -2.56
CA ALA A 142 -3.28 19.24 -2.58
C ALA A 142 -3.74 19.71 -3.98
N THR A 143 -2.81 20.05 -4.87
CA THR A 143 -3.10 20.58 -6.21
C THR A 143 -3.38 19.51 -7.25
N LEU A 144 -3.22 18.24 -6.89
CA LEU A 144 -3.38 17.12 -7.81
C LEU A 144 -4.85 16.75 -7.99
N SER A 145 -5.21 16.40 -9.22
CA SER A 145 -6.47 15.71 -9.53
C SER A 145 -6.50 14.30 -8.93
N SER A 146 -7.65 13.65 -8.90
CA SER A 146 -7.81 12.26 -8.40
C SER A 146 -6.93 11.26 -9.17
N GLY A 147 -6.90 11.39 -10.51
CA GLY A 147 -6.07 10.52 -11.36
C GLY A 147 -4.57 10.75 -11.19
N GLU A 148 -4.14 12.03 -11.06
CA GLU A 148 -2.75 12.36 -10.75
C GLU A 148 -2.34 11.79 -9.39
N ARG A 149 -3.18 11.96 -8.36
CA ARG A 149 -2.93 11.36 -7.03
C ARG A 149 -2.78 9.86 -7.10
N LYS A 150 -3.64 9.17 -7.85
CA LYS A 150 -3.58 7.71 -7.98
C LYS A 150 -2.26 7.25 -8.59
N ARG A 151 -1.76 7.93 -9.63
CA ARG A 151 -0.45 7.63 -10.22
C ARG A 151 0.70 7.81 -9.21
N VAL A 152 0.65 8.89 -8.43
CA VAL A 152 1.64 9.12 -7.37
C VAL A 152 1.54 8.09 -6.24
N GLU A 153 0.33 7.67 -5.84
CA GLU A 153 0.12 6.59 -4.88
C GLU A 153 0.74 5.26 -5.33
N ILE A 154 0.62 4.94 -6.63
CA ILE A 154 1.23 3.74 -7.19
C ILE A 154 2.76 3.88 -7.20
N ALA A 155 3.32 5.03 -7.65
CA ALA A 155 4.76 5.31 -7.59
C ALA A 155 5.28 5.12 -6.16
N ARG A 156 4.56 5.68 -5.20
CA ARG A 156 4.88 5.55 -3.78
C ARG A 156 4.88 4.10 -3.29
N ALA A 157 3.92 3.29 -3.73
CA ALA A 157 3.85 1.87 -3.35
C ALA A 157 5.01 1.05 -3.93
N LEU A 158 5.57 1.47 -5.07
CA LEU A 158 6.71 0.82 -5.73
C LEU A 158 8.07 1.32 -5.23
N MET A 159 8.12 2.45 -4.51
CA MET A 159 9.37 3.08 -4.10
C MET A 159 10.30 2.16 -3.28
N PRO A 160 9.80 1.39 -2.28
CA PRO A 160 10.66 0.53 -1.47
C PRO A 160 11.11 -0.77 -2.15
N ASP A 161 10.82 -0.97 -3.45
CA ASP A 161 11.06 -2.22 -4.18
C ASP A 161 10.40 -3.45 -3.51
N PRO A 162 9.07 -3.43 -3.34
CA PRO A 162 8.40 -4.37 -2.47
C PRO A 162 8.39 -5.80 -3.01
N GLU A 163 8.53 -6.78 -2.12
CA GLU A 163 8.35 -8.20 -2.41
C GLU A 163 6.85 -8.57 -2.58
N LEU A 164 5.96 -7.79 -1.96
CA LEU A 164 4.51 -7.93 -2.09
C LEU A 164 3.88 -6.57 -2.39
N LEU A 165 3.19 -6.46 -3.53
CA LEU A 165 2.46 -5.25 -3.92
C LEU A 165 0.95 -5.45 -3.74
N ILE A 166 0.31 -4.53 -3.03
CA ILE A 166 -1.14 -4.51 -2.77
C ILE A 166 -1.73 -3.23 -3.34
N LEU A 167 -2.69 -3.37 -4.25
CA LEU A 167 -3.40 -2.26 -4.87
C LEU A 167 -4.87 -2.29 -4.43
N ASP A 168 -5.27 -1.34 -3.59
CA ASP A 168 -6.65 -1.20 -3.12
C ASP A 168 -7.34 -0.12 -3.96
N GLU A 169 -8.29 -0.56 -4.80
CA GLU A 169 -9.02 0.27 -5.77
C GLU A 169 -8.10 1.12 -6.68
N PRO A 170 -7.13 0.50 -7.39
CA PRO A 170 -6.13 1.25 -8.16
C PRO A 170 -6.72 2.07 -9.32
N ALA A 171 -7.88 1.69 -9.81
CA ALA A 171 -8.56 2.37 -10.91
C ALA A 171 -9.56 3.45 -10.44
N SER A 172 -9.78 3.61 -9.12
CA SER A 172 -10.71 4.63 -8.63
C SER A 172 -10.20 6.04 -8.96
N GLY A 173 -11.02 6.84 -9.64
CA GLY A 173 -10.68 8.21 -10.05
C GLY A 173 -9.81 8.31 -11.31
N LEU A 174 -9.50 7.20 -11.96
CA LEU A 174 -8.98 7.21 -13.33
C LEU A 174 -10.16 7.27 -14.29
N ASP A 175 -10.19 8.28 -15.16
CA ASP A 175 -11.10 8.27 -16.28
C ASP A 175 -10.69 7.12 -17.21
N VAL A 176 -11.60 6.16 -17.37
CA VAL A 176 -11.49 5.15 -18.42
C VAL A 176 -11.90 5.83 -19.72
N ALA A 177 -11.09 6.75 -20.20
CA ALA A 177 -11.19 7.24 -21.57
C ALA A 177 -10.74 6.09 -22.47
N GLY A 178 -11.69 5.61 -23.28
CA GLY A 178 -11.65 4.42 -24.11
C GLY A 178 -10.48 4.28 -25.07
#